data_fa887feca75e275df95122776d2d1bfd
#
_entry.id   fa887feca75e275df95122776d2d1bfd
#
_cell.length_a   1.000
_cell.length_b   1.000
_cell.length_c   1.000
_cell.angle_alpha   90.00
_cell.angle_beta   90.00
_cell.angle_gamma   90.00
#
_symmetry.space_group_name_H-M   'P 1'
#
loop_
_entity.id
_entity.type
_entity.pdbx_description
1 polymer ?
#
loop_
_entity_poly.entity_id
_entity_poly.type
_entity_poly.pdbx_seq_one_letter_code
_entity_poly.pdbx_strand_id
1 'polypeptide(L)'
;MKLSVVATTIFTLTLGFYTPKVTAAPIKTPKTFTEWCQQKASLSKETRHTVEALLKVAKTQNCSQANQTLTNFTKLDLNKNQISNIKPLSNFTNLTELDLSGNEIRDIKPLSNLTNLTYLGLSANQIRDIKPLSNLTNLNTLYLSENQISNIKSLSNLTKLTSLYLNKNEIRDIKPLSNLTKLIFLYLDKNQISNIKPLSNLTKLTSLGLSANQIRDIKPLSNLTKLTELDLPLNQISNTAPLSNLTNLTYLGLSANQIRDIKPLSNLTKLTELKLSENPLISKQCPLKPESICKF
;
A
#
# COMPACT_ATOMS: atom_id res chain seq x y z
N MET A 1 -26.49 -64.49 77.88
CA MET A 1 -27.30 -63.63 77.04
C MET A 1 -26.35 -62.93 76.07
N LYS A 2 -26.30 -63.30 74.78
CA LYS A 2 -25.50 -62.70 73.77
C LYS A 2 -26.40 -61.79 72.91
N LEU A 3 -26.16 -60.49 72.90
CA LEU A 3 -26.80 -59.58 72.00
C LEU A 3 -26.09 -59.63 70.63
N SER A 4 -26.86 -59.94 69.60
CA SER A 4 -26.45 -59.87 68.21
C SER A 4 -26.73 -58.47 67.65
N VAL A 5 -25.70 -57.77 67.18
CA VAL A 5 -25.85 -56.49 66.52
C VAL A 5 -25.94 -56.77 65.02
N VAL A 6 -27.06 -56.37 64.41
CA VAL A 6 -27.26 -56.41 62.96
C VAL A 6 -26.79 -55.07 62.38
N ALA A 7 -25.76 -55.14 61.59
CA ALA A 7 -25.27 -53.95 60.84
C ALA A 7 -26.04 -53.81 59.50
N THR A 8 -26.80 -52.76 59.38
CA THR A 8 -27.51 -52.42 58.13
C THR A 8 -26.60 -51.59 57.26
N THR A 9 -26.14 -52.14 56.15
CA THR A 9 -25.32 -51.46 55.14
C THR A 9 -26.22 -50.67 54.19
N ILE A 10 -26.15 -49.33 54.25
CA ILE A 10 -26.85 -48.46 53.30
C ILE A 10 -25.98 -48.28 52.04
N PHE A 11 -26.42 -48.87 50.92
CA PHE A 11 -25.83 -48.61 49.59
C PHE A 11 -26.34 -47.28 49.04
N THR A 12 -25.50 -46.25 49.03
CA THR A 12 -25.79 -44.99 48.29
C THR A 12 -25.38 -45.16 46.84
N LEU A 13 -26.36 -45.28 45.94
CA LEU A 13 -26.15 -45.23 44.49
C LEU A 13 -25.89 -43.76 44.09
N THR A 14 -24.65 -43.41 43.81
CA THR A 14 -24.31 -42.13 43.14
C THR A 14 -24.51 -42.31 41.64
N LEU A 15 -25.62 -41.78 41.11
CA LEU A 15 -25.84 -41.61 39.68
C LEU A 15 -24.88 -40.52 39.19
N GLY A 16 -23.72 -40.90 38.64
CA GLY A 16 -22.82 -40.02 37.94
C GLY A 16 -23.47 -39.57 36.62
N PHE A 17 -23.91 -38.33 36.54
CA PHE A 17 -24.29 -37.70 35.26
C PHE A 17 -23.03 -37.54 34.41
N TYR A 18 -22.78 -38.46 33.49
CA TYR A 18 -21.84 -38.26 32.41
C TYR A 18 -22.46 -37.24 31.43
N THR A 19 -22.08 -35.95 31.53
CA THR A 19 -22.29 -35.02 30.47
C THR A 19 -21.25 -35.32 29.38
N PRO A 20 -21.65 -35.75 28.16
CA PRO A 20 -20.69 -35.89 27.10
C PRO A 20 -20.05 -34.52 26.82
N LYS A 21 -18.71 -34.41 26.99
CA LYS A 21 -17.98 -33.27 26.43
C LYS A 21 -18.20 -33.31 24.92
N VAL A 22 -19.10 -32.47 24.43
CA VAL A 22 -19.19 -32.14 23.00
C VAL A 22 -17.91 -31.42 22.66
N THR A 23 -16.89 -32.16 22.26
CA THR A 23 -15.73 -31.58 21.59
C THR A 23 -16.24 -31.04 20.28
N ALA A 24 -16.38 -29.72 20.21
CA ALA A 24 -16.69 -29.02 18.94
C ALA A 24 -15.64 -29.54 17.92
N ALA A 25 -16.11 -30.11 16.81
CA ALA A 25 -15.23 -30.49 15.72
C ALA A 25 -14.41 -29.23 15.29
N PRO A 26 -13.12 -29.37 14.97
CA PRO A 26 -12.29 -28.26 14.58
C PRO A 26 -12.98 -27.53 13.41
N ILE A 27 -13.29 -26.25 13.61
CA ILE A 27 -13.94 -25.41 12.60
C ILE A 27 -12.98 -25.36 11.41
N LYS A 28 -13.32 -26.06 10.34
CA LYS A 28 -12.52 -26.11 9.12
C LYS A 28 -12.55 -24.71 8.48
N THR A 29 -11.37 -24.14 8.26
CA THR A 29 -11.27 -22.82 7.61
C THR A 29 -11.97 -22.86 6.25
N PRO A 30 -12.96 -21.98 6.00
CA PRO A 30 -13.67 -21.94 4.74
C PRO A 30 -12.72 -21.76 3.56
N LYS A 31 -12.96 -22.49 2.46
CA LYS A 31 -12.13 -22.43 1.25
C LYS A 31 -12.79 -21.66 0.11
N THR A 32 -14.11 -21.52 0.10
CA THR A 32 -14.88 -20.85 -0.93
C THR A 32 -15.69 -19.70 -0.33
N PHE A 33 -16.12 -18.75 -1.14
CA PHE A 33 -17.01 -17.70 -0.66
C PHE A 33 -18.36 -18.28 -0.20
N THR A 34 -18.85 -19.34 -0.86
CA THR A 34 -20.06 -20.07 -0.41
C THR A 34 -19.92 -20.51 1.05
N GLU A 35 -18.79 -21.14 1.41
CA GLU A 35 -18.54 -21.61 2.80
C GLU A 35 -18.42 -20.44 3.79
N TRP A 36 -17.73 -19.34 3.42
CA TRP A 36 -17.67 -18.11 4.22
C TRP A 36 -19.06 -17.54 4.48
N CYS A 37 -19.90 -17.48 3.46
CA CYS A 37 -21.25 -16.95 3.54
C CYS A 37 -22.17 -17.85 4.39
N GLN A 38 -22.14 -19.16 4.20
CA GLN A 38 -22.97 -20.13 4.96
C GLN A 38 -22.61 -20.14 6.44
N GLN A 39 -21.34 -19.96 6.79
CA GLN A 39 -20.86 -19.92 8.17
C GLN A 39 -20.94 -18.50 8.78
N LYS A 40 -21.55 -17.53 8.10
CA LYS A 40 -21.57 -16.11 8.47
C LYS A 40 -21.91 -15.86 9.96
N ALA A 41 -22.86 -16.60 10.52
CA ALA A 41 -23.29 -16.45 11.91
C ALA A 41 -22.19 -16.79 12.95
N SER A 42 -21.27 -17.71 12.62
CA SER A 42 -20.16 -18.15 13.48
C SER A 42 -18.84 -17.40 13.27
N LEU A 43 -18.78 -16.52 12.26
CA LEU A 43 -17.57 -15.73 11.96
C LEU A 43 -17.37 -14.60 12.98
N SER A 44 -16.09 -14.15 13.13
CA SER A 44 -15.79 -12.91 13.84
C SER A 44 -16.52 -11.73 13.19
N LYS A 45 -16.75 -10.65 13.96
CA LYS A 45 -17.41 -9.44 13.48
C LYS A 45 -16.76 -8.89 12.21
N GLU A 46 -15.43 -8.85 12.19
CA GLU A 46 -14.61 -8.30 11.11
C GLU A 46 -14.77 -9.13 9.82
N THR A 47 -14.72 -10.47 9.96
CA THR A 47 -14.88 -11.37 8.80
C THR A 47 -16.30 -11.35 8.27
N ARG A 48 -17.28 -11.33 9.18
CA ARG A 48 -18.70 -11.21 8.82
C ARG A 48 -18.98 -9.94 8.04
N HIS A 49 -18.42 -8.81 8.49
CA HIS A 49 -18.55 -7.53 7.82
C HIS A 49 -18.06 -7.59 6.35
N THR A 50 -16.92 -8.23 6.12
CA THR A 50 -16.40 -8.43 4.75
C THR A 50 -17.31 -9.32 3.90
N VAL A 51 -17.86 -10.40 4.48
CA VAL A 51 -18.84 -11.25 3.78
C VAL A 51 -20.09 -10.45 3.42
N GLU A 52 -20.59 -9.61 4.31
CA GLU A 52 -21.76 -8.76 4.07
C GLU A 52 -21.51 -7.71 2.97
N ALA A 53 -20.32 -7.08 2.98
CA ALA A 53 -19.92 -6.18 1.91
C ALA A 53 -19.89 -6.89 0.54
N LEU A 54 -19.35 -8.11 0.48
CA LEU A 54 -19.32 -8.92 -0.75
C LEU A 54 -20.71 -9.35 -1.22
N LEU A 55 -21.61 -9.72 -0.31
CA LEU A 55 -23.01 -10.02 -0.64
C LEU A 55 -23.75 -8.80 -1.23
N LYS A 56 -23.46 -7.60 -0.70
CA LYS A 56 -24.01 -6.34 -1.22
C LYS A 56 -23.51 -6.10 -2.66
N VAL A 57 -22.22 -6.33 -2.93
CA VAL A 57 -21.65 -6.19 -4.28
C VAL A 57 -22.26 -7.25 -5.24
N ALA A 58 -22.45 -8.49 -4.77
CA ALA A 58 -23.07 -9.55 -5.55
C ALA A 58 -24.59 -9.35 -5.77
N LYS A 59 -25.21 -8.39 -5.06
CA LYS A 59 -26.64 -8.07 -5.10
C LYS A 59 -27.54 -9.28 -4.81
N THR A 60 -27.10 -10.20 -3.97
CA THR A 60 -27.86 -11.39 -3.57
C THR A 60 -27.46 -11.84 -2.17
N GLN A 61 -28.43 -12.46 -1.44
CA GLN A 61 -28.17 -13.13 -0.16
C GLN A 61 -27.97 -14.63 -0.31
N ASN A 62 -28.15 -15.18 -1.50
CA ASN A 62 -27.89 -16.58 -1.79
C ASN A 62 -26.39 -16.83 -1.94
N CYS A 63 -25.82 -17.62 -1.02
CA CYS A 63 -24.37 -17.83 -0.93
C CYS A 63 -23.76 -18.48 -2.18
N SER A 64 -24.46 -19.43 -2.80
CA SER A 64 -23.97 -20.08 -4.03
C SER A 64 -24.01 -19.16 -5.23
N GLN A 65 -25.10 -18.39 -5.38
CA GLN A 65 -25.22 -17.40 -6.44
C GLN A 65 -24.20 -16.27 -6.28
N ALA A 66 -24.01 -15.78 -5.03
CA ALA A 66 -23.00 -14.77 -4.73
C ALA A 66 -21.58 -15.27 -5.09
N ASN A 67 -21.25 -16.51 -4.72
CA ASN A 67 -19.95 -17.10 -5.08
C ASN A 67 -19.75 -17.17 -6.60
N GLN A 68 -20.75 -17.65 -7.34
CA GLN A 68 -20.70 -17.72 -8.81
C GLN A 68 -20.48 -16.33 -9.42
N THR A 69 -21.21 -15.32 -8.94
CA THR A 69 -21.08 -13.93 -9.40
C THR A 69 -19.70 -13.37 -9.11
N LEU A 70 -19.24 -13.46 -7.84
CA LEU A 70 -17.99 -12.85 -7.38
C LEU A 70 -16.74 -13.51 -7.99
N THR A 71 -16.75 -14.83 -8.18
CA THR A 71 -15.63 -15.55 -8.81
C THR A 71 -15.45 -15.23 -10.29
N ASN A 72 -16.49 -14.72 -10.96
CA ASN A 72 -16.43 -14.28 -12.35
C ASN A 72 -16.01 -12.80 -12.49
N PHE A 73 -15.92 -12.06 -11.39
CA PHE A 73 -15.50 -10.66 -11.46
C PHE A 73 -14.02 -10.57 -11.83
N THR A 74 -13.73 -9.64 -12.74
CA THR A 74 -12.37 -9.19 -13.06
C THR A 74 -12.01 -7.89 -12.34
N LYS A 75 -13.03 -7.13 -11.89
CA LYS A 75 -12.87 -5.88 -11.17
C LYS A 75 -13.73 -5.90 -9.91
N LEU A 76 -13.14 -5.51 -8.78
CA LEU A 76 -13.82 -5.44 -7.50
C LEU A 76 -13.40 -4.18 -6.77
N ASP A 77 -14.39 -3.34 -6.47
CA ASP A 77 -14.21 -2.13 -5.66
C ASP A 77 -14.87 -2.33 -4.30
N LEU A 78 -14.03 -2.27 -3.27
CA LEU A 78 -14.41 -2.35 -1.85
C LEU A 78 -13.77 -1.20 -1.06
N ASN A 79 -13.50 -0.05 -1.71
CA ASN A 79 -12.91 1.08 -1.01
C ASN A 79 -13.88 1.64 0.05
N LYS A 80 -13.31 2.21 1.14
CA LYS A 80 -14.06 2.90 2.21
C LYS A 80 -15.22 2.09 2.79
N ASN A 81 -14.99 0.80 3.05
CA ASN A 81 -15.98 -0.12 3.61
C ASN A 81 -15.67 -0.56 5.05
N GLN A 82 -14.69 0.06 5.76
CA GLN A 82 -14.29 -0.31 7.12
C GLN A 82 -13.88 -1.80 7.25
N ILE A 83 -13.37 -2.38 6.18
CA ILE A 83 -12.93 -3.76 6.13
C ILE A 83 -11.57 -3.90 6.82
N SER A 84 -11.45 -4.88 7.74
CA SER A 84 -10.17 -5.20 8.40
C SER A 84 -9.69 -6.63 8.11
N ASN A 85 -10.59 -7.57 7.78
CA ASN A 85 -10.26 -8.96 7.48
C ASN A 85 -10.67 -9.36 6.06
N ILE A 86 -9.69 -9.56 5.20
CA ILE A 86 -9.89 -9.86 3.77
C ILE A 86 -9.73 -11.34 3.41
N LYS A 87 -9.75 -12.27 4.39
CA LYS A 87 -9.70 -13.72 4.12
C LYS A 87 -10.74 -14.19 3.12
N PRO A 88 -12.00 -13.68 3.13
CA PRO A 88 -13.01 -14.09 2.15
C PRO A 88 -12.67 -13.78 0.69
N LEU A 89 -11.68 -12.92 0.42
CA LEU A 89 -11.23 -12.55 -0.93
C LEU A 89 -10.21 -13.52 -1.54
N SER A 90 -9.64 -14.44 -0.76
CA SER A 90 -8.44 -15.22 -1.12
C SER A 90 -8.56 -16.07 -2.40
N ASN A 91 -9.78 -16.36 -2.85
CA ASN A 91 -10.05 -17.22 -4.02
C ASN A 91 -10.59 -16.48 -5.24
N PHE A 92 -10.65 -15.16 -5.22
CA PHE A 92 -11.11 -14.39 -6.38
C PHE A 92 -9.97 -14.20 -7.40
N THR A 93 -9.39 -15.31 -7.84
CA THR A 93 -8.18 -15.34 -8.67
C THR A 93 -8.36 -14.79 -10.09
N ASN A 94 -9.61 -14.56 -10.52
CA ASN A 94 -9.91 -13.93 -11.81
C ASN A 94 -9.79 -12.40 -11.77
N LEU A 95 -9.61 -11.80 -10.57
CA LEU A 95 -9.49 -10.36 -10.45
C LEU A 95 -8.22 -9.85 -11.14
N THR A 96 -8.41 -8.86 -11.98
CA THR A 96 -7.35 -8.04 -12.60
C THR A 96 -7.25 -6.67 -11.96
N GLU A 97 -8.34 -6.17 -11.35
CA GLU A 97 -8.38 -4.90 -10.63
C GLU A 97 -9.08 -5.09 -9.29
N LEU A 98 -8.41 -4.64 -8.21
CA LEU A 98 -8.95 -4.69 -6.85
C LEU A 98 -8.64 -3.37 -6.13
N ASP A 99 -9.69 -2.68 -5.65
CA ASP A 99 -9.53 -1.52 -4.79
C ASP A 99 -10.04 -1.82 -3.37
N LEU A 100 -9.14 -1.72 -2.42
CA LEU A 100 -9.33 -1.88 -0.98
C LEU A 100 -8.90 -0.62 -0.20
N SER A 101 -8.74 0.51 -0.87
CA SER A 101 -8.26 1.75 -0.26
C SER A 101 -9.24 2.29 0.78
N GLY A 102 -8.72 3.00 1.80
CA GLY A 102 -9.56 3.62 2.83
C GLY A 102 -10.27 2.62 3.76
N ASN A 103 -9.61 1.51 4.09
CA ASN A 103 -10.09 0.47 4.98
C ASN A 103 -9.23 0.37 6.26
N GLU A 104 -9.39 -0.68 7.04
CA GLU A 104 -8.67 -0.92 8.29
C GLU A 104 -7.75 -2.15 8.22
N ILE A 105 -7.28 -2.48 7.00
CA ILE A 105 -6.56 -3.71 6.70
C ILE A 105 -5.14 -3.66 7.28
N ARG A 106 -4.73 -4.74 7.96
CA ARG A 106 -3.36 -4.96 8.45
C ARG A 106 -2.68 -6.15 7.78
N ASP A 107 -3.42 -7.24 7.57
CA ASP A 107 -2.93 -8.48 6.98
C ASP A 107 -3.43 -8.64 5.55
N ILE A 108 -2.49 -8.59 4.60
CA ILE A 108 -2.75 -8.76 3.16
C ILE A 108 -2.31 -10.13 2.64
N LYS A 109 -1.99 -11.09 3.53
CA LYS A 109 -1.66 -12.47 3.13
C LYS A 109 -2.71 -13.11 2.22
N PRO A 110 -4.03 -12.86 2.40
CA PRO A 110 -5.04 -13.40 1.51
C PRO A 110 -4.92 -12.98 0.03
N LEU A 111 -4.16 -11.91 -0.28
CA LEU A 111 -3.96 -11.43 -1.65
C LEU A 111 -2.85 -12.17 -2.40
N SER A 112 -2.01 -12.98 -1.72
CA SER A 112 -0.78 -13.56 -2.28
C SER A 112 -0.97 -14.42 -3.52
N ASN A 113 -2.18 -14.98 -3.71
CA ASN A 113 -2.53 -15.85 -4.85
C ASN A 113 -3.30 -15.12 -5.98
N LEU A 114 -3.59 -13.83 -5.82
CA LEU A 114 -4.32 -13.05 -6.84
C LEU A 114 -3.37 -12.56 -7.93
N THR A 115 -2.65 -13.49 -8.56
CA THR A 115 -1.52 -13.21 -9.47
C THR A 115 -1.93 -12.57 -10.81
N ASN A 116 -3.23 -12.54 -11.11
CA ASN A 116 -3.76 -11.86 -12.31
C ASN A 116 -3.91 -10.35 -12.12
N LEU A 117 -3.75 -9.82 -10.89
CA LEU A 117 -3.91 -8.39 -10.62
C LEU A 117 -2.91 -7.56 -11.43
N THR A 118 -3.43 -6.56 -12.13
CA THR A 118 -2.71 -5.50 -12.84
C THR A 118 -2.84 -4.15 -12.13
N TYR A 119 -3.93 -3.96 -11.38
CA TYR A 119 -4.20 -2.80 -10.53
C TYR A 119 -4.54 -3.25 -9.12
N LEU A 120 -3.90 -2.63 -8.11
CA LEU A 120 -4.19 -2.90 -6.70
C LEU A 120 -4.17 -1.59 -5.90
N GLY A 121 -5.33 -1.23 -5.34
CA GLY A 121 -5.51 -0.12 -4.40
C GLY A 121 -5.49 -0.62 -2.96
N LEU A 122 -4.55 -0.12 -2.17
CA LEU A 122 -4.39 -0.43 -0.73
C LEU A 122 -4.06 0.83 0.08
N SER A 123 -4.19 2.02 -0.51
CA SER A 123 -3.92 3.29 0.19
C SER A 123 -4.83 3.49 1.40
N ALA A 124 -4.37 4.26 2.38
CA ALA A 124 -5.13 4.60 3.60
C ALA A 124 -5.63 3.34 4.32
N ASN A 125 -4.68 2.50 4.72
CA ASN A 125 -4.88 1.29 5.52
C ASN A 125 -3.88 1.28 6.71
N GLN A 126 -3.69 0.15 7.36
CA GLN A 126 -2.79 -0.02 8.50
C GLN A 126 -1.71 -1.09 8.21
N ILE A 127 -1.29 -1.20 6.93
CA ILE A 127 -0.40 -2.25 6.44
C ILE A 127 1.04 -1.94 6.84
N ARG A 128 1.74 -2.96 7.35
CA ARG A 128 3.19 -2.92 7.65
C ARG A 128 3.99 -3.90 6.78
N ASP A 129 3.48 -5.10 6.62
CA ASP A 129 4.15 -6.16 5.86
C ASP A 129 3.50 -6.33 4.48
N ILE A 130 4.29 -6.05 3.43
CA ILE A 130 3.89 -6.20 2.03
C ILE A 130 4.57 -7.41 1.36
N LYS A 131 5.18 -8.33 2.14
CA LYS A 131 5.75 -9.57 1.61
C LYS A 131 4.76 -10.39 0.75
N PRO A 132 3.44 -10.44 1.08
CA PRO A 132 2.47 -11.13 0.25
C PRO A 132 2.34 -10.62 -1.19
N LEU A 133 2.81 -9.40 -1.50
CA LEU A 133 2.77 -8.84 -2.86
C LEU A 133 3.89 -9.34 -3.77
N SER A 134 4.89 -10.05 -3.26
CA SER A 134 6.11 -10.43 -4.00
C SER A 134 5.86 -11.24 -5.28
N ASN A 135 4.75 -11.97 -5.35
CA ASN A 135 4.37 -12.82 -6.49
C ASN A 135 3.39 -12.14 -7.45
N LEU A 136 2.91 -10.94 -7.15
CA LEU A 136 1.94 -10.23 -7.99
C LEU A 136 2.64 -9.52 -9.17
N THR A 137 3.44 -10.27 -9.92
CA THR A 137 4.34 -9.76 -10.96
C THR A 137 3.64 -9.18 -12.19
N ASN A 138 2.31 -9.29 -12.26
CA ASN A 138 1.51 -8.67 -13.32
C ASN A 138 1.09 -7.22 -13.00
N LEU A 139 1.33 -6.72 -11.78
CA LEU A 139 0.95 -5.37 -11.39
C LEU A 139 1.61 -4.30 -12.28
N ASN A 140 0.78 -3.43 -12.83
CA ASN A 140 1.15 -2.21 -13.54
C ASN A 140 1.01 -0.98 -12.65
N THR A 141 -0.03 -0.96 -11.80
CA THR A 141 -0.34 0.16 -10.90
C THR A 141 -0.56 -0.35 -9.48
N LEU A 142 0.14 0.26 -8.52
CA LEU A 142 0.07 -0.12 -7.12
C LEU A 142 -0.01 1.12 -6.22
N TYR A 143 -1.10 1.22 -5.46
CA TYR A 143 -1.33 2.27 -4.48
C TYR A 143 -1.14 1.73 -3.06
N LEU A 144 -0.14 2.25 -2.36
CA LEU A 144 0.22 1.88 -0.98
C LEU A 144 0.39 3.10 -0.07
N SER A 145 -0.04 4.27 -0.54
CA SER A 145 0.08 5.52 0.23
C SER A 145 -0.66 5.45 1.56
N GLU A 146 -0.23 6.24 2.56
CA GLU A 146 -0.92 6.33 3.86
C GLU A 146 -1.05 4.96 4.56
N ASN A 147 0.08 4.28 4.73
CA ASN A 147 0.23 3.05 5.46
C ASN A 147 1.39 3.17 6.49
N GLN A 148 1.87 2.06 7.04
CA GLN A 148 2.95 2.01 8.04
C GLN A 148 4.11 1.15 7.51
N ILE A 149 4.38 1.24 6.18
CA ILE A 149 5.34 0.40 5.49
C ILE A 149 6.75 0.98 5.66
N SER A 150 7.68 0.17 6.15
CA SER A 150 9.11 0.52 6.23
C SER A 150 9.99 -0.32 5.31
N ASN A 151 9.60 -1.56 5.02
CA ASN A 151 10.35 -2.50 4.20
C ASN A 151 9.63 -2.80 2.88
N ILE A 152 10.25 -2.41 1.77
CA ILE A 152 9.71 -2.58 0.41
C ILE A 152 10.47 -3.61 -0.43
N LYS A 153 11.23 -4.53 0.21
CA LYS A 153 12.04 -5.55 -0.50
C LYS A 153 11.19 -6.41 -1.45
N SER A 154 9.95 -6.71 -1.08
CA SER A 154 9.01 -7.50 -1.90
C SER A 154 8.61 -6.84 -3.23
N LEU A 155 8.85 -5.54 -3.42
CA LEU A 155 8.56 -4.84 -4.67
C LEU A 155 9.61 -5.07 -5.75
N SER A 156 10.81 -5.58 -5.42
CA SER A 156 11.96 -5.67 -6.34
C SER A 156 11.70 -6.48 -7.61
N ASN A 157 10.74 -7.42 -7.56
CA ASN A 157 10.39 -8.29 -8.70
C ASN A 157 9.18 -7.79 -9.50
N LEU A 158 8.53 -6.69 -9.08
CA LEU A 158 7.33 -6.16 -9.75
C LEU A 158 7.72 -5.29 -10.96
N THR A 159 8.53 -5.83 -11.85
CA THR A 159 9.19 -5.11 -12.96
C THR A 159 8.24 -4.63 -14.07
N LYS A 160 6.93 -4.95 -13.98
CA LYS A 160 5.91 -4.42 -14.87
C LYS A 160 5.31 -3.10 -14.38
N LEU A 161 5.60 -2.67 -13.13
CA LEU A 161 5.07 -1.44 -12.58
C LEU A 161 5.43 -0.22 -13.43
N THR A 162 4.40 0.55 -13.76
CA THR A 162 4.47 1.87 -14.40
C THR A 162 4.09 2.99 -13.45
N SER A 163 3.26 2.69 -12.44
CA SER A 163 2.78 3.66 -11.46
C SER A 163 2.88 3.08 -10.06
N LEU A 164 3.60 3.77 -9.17
CA LEU A 164 3.81 3.34 -7.80
C LEU A 164 3.65 4.52 -6.83
N TYR A 165 2.70 4.38 -5.91
CA TYR A 165 2.37 5.39 -4.91
C TYR A 165 2.67 4.86 -3.52
N LEU A 166 3.67 5.42 -2.86
CA LEU A 166 4.20 5.03 -1.54
C LEU A 166 4.28 6.21 -0.57
N ASN A 167 3.67 7.33 -0.89
CA ASN A 167 3.72 8.53 -0.05
C ASN A 167 3.07 8.30 1.32
N LYS A 168 3.54 9.02 2.36
CA LYS A 168 3.09 8.88 3.74
C LYS A 168 3.25 7.45 4.27
N ASN A 169 4.48 6.99 4.32
CA ASN A 169 4.93 5.72 4.90
C ASN A 169 6.18 5.94 5.78
N GLU A 170 6.86 4.89 6.18
CA GLU A 170 8.05 4.93 7.05
C GLU A 170 9.32 4.46 6.32
N ILE A 171 9.37 4.61 4.98
CA ILE A 171 10.41 4.05 4.12
C ILE A 171 11.71 4.84 4.26
N ARG A 172 12.82 4.10 4.42
CA ARG A 172 14.21 4.65 4.43
C ARG A 172 15.03 4.14 3.26
N ASP A 173 14.95 2.84 2.98
CA ASP A 173 15.72 2.19 1.92
C ASP A 173 14.84 1.91 0.69
N ILE A 174 15.20 2.57 -0.43
CA ILE A 174 14.55 2.42 -1.73
C ILE A 174 15.39 1.60 -2.72
N LYS A 175 16.45 0.91 -2.27
CA LYS A 175 17.24 0.01 -3.11
C LYS A 175 16.38 -1.00 -3.90
N PRO A 176 15.29 -1.57 -3.35
CA PRO A 176 14.41 -2.47 -4.09
C PRO A 176 13.76 -1.87 -5.34
N LEU A 177 13.72 -0.54 -5.49
CA LEU A 177 13.13 0.12 -6.66
C LEU A 177 14.09 0.20 -7.86
N SER A 178 15.39 -0.08 -7.69
CA SER A 178 16.43 0.17 -8.71
C SER A 178 16.21 -0.56 -10.04
N ASN A 179 15.48 -1.67 -10.04
CA ASN A 179 15.20 -2.48 -11.23
C ASN A 179 13.81 -2.20 -11.85
N LEU A 180 13.01 -1.29 -11.25
CA LEU A 180 11.67 -0.98 -11.74
C LEU A 180 11.72 0.04 -12.90
N THR A 181 12.51 -0.25 -13.91
CA THR A 181 12.87 0.66 -15.02
C THR A 181 11.70 1.01 -15.96
N LYS A 182 10.50 0.44 -15.73
CA LYS A 182 9.28 0.81 -16.45
C LYS A 182 8.47 1.92 -15.77
N LEU A 183 8.85 2.34 -14.55
CA LEU A 183 8.15 3.38 -13.81
C LEU A 183 8.11 4.70 -14.62
N ILE A 184 6.90 5.26 -14.68
CA ILE A 184 6.56 6.55 -15.27
C ILE A 184 6.15 7.51 -14.14
N PHE A 185 5.39 7.02 -13.17
CA PHE A 185 4.91 7.78 -12.01
C PHE A 185 5.43 7.14 -10.72
N LEU A 186 6.14 7.91 -9.89
CA LEU A 186 6.65 7.46 -8.61
C LEU A 186 6.45 8.54 -7.54
N TYR A 187 5.68 8.24 -6.51
CA TYR A 187 5.43 9.13 -5.39
C TYR A 187 5.91 8.52 -4.09
N LEU A 188 6.88 9.18 -3.45
CA LEU A 188 7.58 8.78 -2.23
C LEU A 188 7.55 9.89 -1.15
N ASP A 189 6.66 10.85 -1.30
CA ASP A 189 6.54 12.00 -0.39
C ASP A 189 6.25 11.55 1.04
N LYS A 190 6.70 12.34 2.03
CA LYS A 190 6.48 12.07 3.45
C LYS A 190 6.92 10.66 3.86
N ASN A 191 8.21 10.40 3.63
CA ASN A 191 8.94 9.22 4.07
C ASN A 191 10.22 9.64 4.86
N GLN A 192 11.18 8.76 5.01
CA GLN A 192 12.42 9.00 5.75
C GLN A 192 13.65 8.75 4.86
N ILE A 193 13.53 9.06 3.55
CA ILE A 193 14.51 8.73 2.52
C ILE A 193 15.62 9.78 2.52
N SER A 194 16.88 9.33 2.58
CA SER A 194 18.06 10.21 2.42
C SER A 194 18.90 9.88 1.18
N ASN A 195 18.91 8.60 0.77
CA ASN A 195 19.69 8.13 -0.37
C ASN A 195 18.79 7.76 -1.55
N ILE A 196 18.87 8.56 -2.62
CA ILE A 196 18.10 8.36 -3.85
C ILE A 196 18.94 7.79 -5.02
N LYS A 197 20.15 7.29 -4.76
CA LYS A 197 20.98 6.61 -5.78
C LYS A 197 20.24 5.50 -6.54
N PRO A 198 19.34 4.70 -5.90
CA PRO A 198 18.56 3.69 -6.60
C PRO A 198 17.66 4.21 -7.73
N LEU A 199 17.35 5.52 -7.77
CA LEU A 199 16.49 6.11 -8.80
C LEU A 199 17.25 6.43 -10.10
N SER A 200 18.58 6.42 -10.11
CA SER A 200 19.42 6.92 -11.24
C SER A 200 19.15 6.24 -12.58
N ASN A 201 18.64 5.00 -12.59
CA ASN A 201 18.35 4.26 -13.80
C ASN A 201 16.86 4.27 -14.21
N LEU A 202 16.01 4.97 -13.46
CA LEU A 202 14.56 5.04 -13.75
C LEU A 202 14.25 6.10 -14.82
N THR A 203 14.93 6.02 -15.94
CA THR A 203 14.95 7.06 -17.01
C THR A 203 13.63 7.21 -17.76
N LYS A 204 12.59 6.43 -17.43
CA LYS A 204 11.23 6.59 -17.97
C LYS A 204 10.33 7.46 -17.11
N LEU A 205 10.77 7.86 -15.90
CA LEU A 205 9.99 8.72 -15.02
C LEU A 205 9.64 10.04 -15.71
N THR A 206 8.37 10.40 -15.65
CA THR A 206 7.81 11.68 -16.07
C THR A 206 7.36 12.52 -14.88
N SER A 207 6.89 11.86 -13.79
CA SER A 207 6.51 12.55 -12.55
C SER A 207 7.16 11.85 -11.36
N LEU A 208 7.80 12.63 -10.47
CA LEU A 208 8.49 12.15 -9.29
C LEU A 208 8.20 13.05 -8.10
N GLY A 209 7.53 12.48 -7.07
CA GLY A 209 7.30 13.12 -5.78
C GLY A 209 8.27 12.60 -4.71
N LEU A 210 9.01 13.50 -4.08
CA LEU A 210 9.98 13.24 -3.03
C LEU A 210 9.89 14.25 -1.88
N SER A 211 8.80 15.00 -1.79
CA SER A 211 8.57 16.00 -0.74
C SER A 211 8.71 15.41 0.67
N ALA A 212 9.12 16.23 1.63
CA ALA A 212 9.17 15.88 3.05
C ALA A 212 9.93 14.56 3.28
N ASN A 213 11.19 14.56 2.88
CA ASN A 213 12.18 13.50 3.10
C ASN A 213 13.46 14.11 3.74
N GLN A 214 14.57 13.39 3.68
CA GLN A 214 15.87 13.81 4.27
C GLN A 214 16.98 13.90 3.19
N ILE A 215 16.60 14.27 1.96
CA ILE A 215 17.47 14.24 0.79
C ILE A 215 18.40 15.45 0.79
N ARG A 216 19.70 15.20 0.56
CA ARG A 216 20.74 16.23 0.38
C ARG A 216 21.33 16.20 -1.03
N ASP A 217 21.67 15.00 -1.49
CA ASP A 217 22.30 14.80 -2.80
C ASP A 217 21.27 14.37 -3.85
N ILE A 218 21.06 15.25 -4.85
CA ILE A 218 20.16 15.01 -5.99
C ILE A 218 20.91 14.69 -7.29
N LYS A 219 22.25 14.43 -7.23
CA LYS A 219 23.01 13.99 -8.39
C LYS A 219 22.42 12.76 -9.10
N PRO A 220 21.81 11.79 -8.40
CA PRO A 220 21.16 10.65 -9.05
C PRO A 220 20.01 11.02 -10.00
N LEU A 221 19.44 12.22 -9.91
CA LEU A 221 18.35 12.68 -10.79
C LEU A 221 18.84 13.22 -12.14
N SER A 222 20.14 13.52 -12.29
CA SER A 222 20.68 14.25 -13.45
C SER A 222 20.41 13.62 -14.83
N ASN A 223 20.16 12.30 -14.88
CA ASN A 223 19.89 11.56 -16.10
C ASN A 223 18.38 11.30 -16.35
N LEU A 224 17.50 11.76 -15.45
CA LEU A 224 16.06 11.54 -15.58
C LEU A 224 15.42 12.61 -16.51
N THR A 225 15.95 12.74 -17.69
CA THR A 225 15.63 13.83 -18.65
C THR A 225 14.20 13.80 -19.20
N LYS A 226 13.42 12.75 -18.91
CA LYS A 226 11.99 12.67 -19.26
C LYS A 226 11.06 13.30 -18.22
N LEU A 227 11.60 13.72 -17.05
CA LEU A 227 10.79 14.35 -16.02
C LEU A 227 10.15 15.64 -16.55
N THR A 228 8.85 15.73 -16.37
CA THR A 228 8.01 16.92 -16.58
C THR A 228 7.59 17.54 -15.25
N GLU A 229 7.47 16.72 -14.21
CA GLU A 229 7.10 17.14 -12.86
C GLU A 229 8.07 16.55 -11.82
N LEU A 230 8.66 17.44 -11.00
CA LEU A 230 9.57 17.06 -9.93
C LEU A 230 9.23 17.85 -8.66
N ASP A 231 8.86 17.14 -7.59
CA ASP A 231 8.48 17.74 -6.32
C ASP A 231 9.46 17.31 -5.20
N LEU A 232 10.23 18.29 -4.69
CA LEU A 232 11.32 18.10 -3.74
C LEU A 232 11.23 18.99 -2.48
N PRO A 233 10.14 19.68 -2.16
CA PRO A 233 10.09 20.58 -1.01
C PRO A 233 10.33 19.82 0.31
N LEU A 234 10.65 20.57 1.38
CA LEU A 234 10.88 20.03 2.71
C LEU A 234 11.97 18.92 2.71
N ASN A 235 13.13 19.23 2.10
CA ASN A 235 14.33 18.40 2.11
C ASN A 235 15.54 19.21 2.62
N GLN A 236 16.76 18.77 2.36
CA GLN A 236 18.00 19.41 2.80
C GLN A 236 18.92 19.73 1.61
N ILE A 237 18.32 20.04 0.45
CA ILE A 237 19.03 20.25 -0.82
C ILE A 237 19.67 21.64 -0.81
N SER A 238 20.96 21.71 -1.17
CA SER A 238 21.68 22.99 -1.30
C SER A 238 22.21 23.25 -2.70
N ASN A 239 22.44 22.19 -3.49
CA ASN A 239 23.00 22.29 -4.84
C ASN A 239 21.98 21.91 -5.91
N THR A 240 21.65 22.86 -6.79
CA THR A 240 20.68 22.69 -7.88
C THR A 240 21.33 22.27 -9.21
N ALA A 241 22.65 22.25 -9.31
CA ALA A 241 23.37 21.94 -10.57
C ALA A 241 22.97 20.60 -11.21
N PRO A 242 22.66 19.51 -10.46
CA PRO A 242 22.21 18.26 -11.06
C PRO A 242 20.90 18.37 -11.86
N LEU A 243 20.11 19.41 -11.66
CA LEU A 243 18.83 19.62 -12.35
C LEU A 243 18.98 20.33 -13.70
N SER A 244 20.14 20.91 -14.01
CA SER A 244 20.36 21.79 -15.20
C SER A 244 20.01 21.13 -16.54
N ASN A 245 20.10 19.78 -16.63
CA ASN A 245 19.80 19.03 -17.85
C ASN A 245 18.35 18.52 -17.94
N LEU A 246 17.52 18.76 -16.93
CA LEU A 246 16.12 18.31 -16.92
C LEU A 246 15.21 19.27 -17.69
N THR A 247 15.57 19.58 -18.92
CA THR A 247 14.97 20.64 -19.76
C THR A 247 13.52 20.36 -20.17
N ASN A 248 12.95 19.19 -19.84
CA ASN A 248 11.54 18.87 -20.05
C ASN A 248 10.65 19.23 -18.86
N LEU A 249 11.22 19.69 -17.73
CA LEU A 249 10.43 20.08 -16.56
C LEU A 249 9.50 21.24 -16.90
N THR A 250 8.23 21.08 -16.55
CA THR A 250 7.17 22.10 -16.57
C THR A 250 6.83 22.55 -15.15
N TYR A 251 6.99 21.70 -14.16
CA TYR A 251 6.83 21.99 -12.74
C TYR A 251 8.06 21.55 -11.94
N LEU A 252 8.55 22.44 -11.05
CA LEU A 252 9.65 22.15 -10.13
C LEU A 252 9.36 22.76 -8.75
N GLY A 253 9.13 21.88 -7.76
CA GLY A 253 8.98 22.23 -6.36
C GLY A 253 10.30 22.08 -5.61
N LEU A 254 10.82 23.17 -5.04
CA LEU A 254 12.06 23.21 -4.25
C LEU A 254 11.91 23.98 -2.94
N SER A 255 10.71 24.37 -2.56
CA SER A 255 10.45 25.16 -1.32
C SER A 255 10.98 24.44 -0.07
N ALA A 256 11.31 25.20 0.98
CA ALA A 256 11.78 24.68 2.25
C ALA A 256 12.98 23.71 2.10
N ASN A 257 14.05 24.22 1.46
CA ASN A 257 15.34 23.57 1.31
C ASN A 257 16.48 24.47 1.79
N GLN A 258 17.71 24.19 1.44
CA GLN A 258 18.92 24.95 1.82
C GLN A 258 19.60 25.61 0.62
N ILE A 259 18.82 25.92 -0.44
CA ILE A 259 19.32 26.43 -1.71
C ILE A 259 19.72 27.91 -1.55
N ARG A 260 20.91 28.25 -2.05
CA ARG A 260 21.44 29.61 -2.09
C ARG A 260 21.57 30.16 -3.49
N ASP A 261 21.82 29.30 -4.49
CA ASP A 261 22.01 29.68 -5.88
C ASP A 261 21.06 28.89 -6.79
N ILE A 262 20.34 29.63 -7.64
CA ILE A 262 19.37 29.09 -8.61
C ILE A 262 19.80 29.32 -10.06
N LYS A 263 20.99 29.92 -10.30
CA LYS A 263 21.54 30.12 -11.66
C LYS A 263 21.59 28.82 -12.48
N PRO A 264 21.91 27.63 -11.90
CA PRO A 264 21.92 26.37 -12.66
C PRO A 264 20.57 25.99 -13.27
N LEU A 265 19.47 26.61 -12.83
CA LEU A 265 18.12 26.35 -13.36
C LEU A 265 17.78 27.15 -14.62
N SER A 266 18.67 28.04 -15.10
CA SER A 266 18.44 28.96 -16.25
C SER A 266 18.11 28.24 -17.56
N ASN A 267 18.52 26.97 -17.72
CA ASN A 267 18.24 26.17 -18.91
C ASN A 267 16.86 25.50 -18.91
N LEU A 268 16.10 25.58 -17.81
CA LEU A 268 14.81 24.91 -17.68
C LEU A 268 13.69 25.75 -18.30
N THR A 269 13.82 26.10 -19.56
CA THR A 269 12.98 27.09 -20.28
C THR A 269 11.54 26.64 -20.49
N LYS A 270 11.21 25.36 -20.25
CA LYS A 270 9.83 24.84 -20.30
C LYS A 270 9.08 24.98 -18.97
N LEU A 271 9.75 25.41 -17.89
CA LEU A 271 9.07 25.59 -16.61
C LEU A 271 7.97 26.63 -16.72
N THR A 272 6.80 26.26 -16.21
CA THR A 272 5.64 27.14 -16.01
C THR A 272 5.49 27.53 -14.54
N GLU A 273 6.05 26.72 -13.63
CA GLU A 273 6.05 27.00 -12.19
C GLU A 273 7.33 26.47 -11.52
N LEU A 274 8.01 27.36 -10.78
CA LEU A 274 9.20 27.07 -9.98
C LEU A 274 8.97 27.60 -8.55
N LYS A 275 8.75 26.68 -7.59
CA LYS A 275 8.53 27.01 -6.17
C LYS A 275 9.85 27.02 -5.41
N LEU A 276 10.19 28.15 -4.81
CA LEU A 276 11.47 28.42 -4.14
C LEU A 276 11.33 28.97 -2.72
N SER A 277 10.11 29.20 -2.24
CA SER A 277 9.88 29.77 -0.90
C SER A 277 10.66 29.03 0.18
N GLU A 278 10.97 29.71 1.28
CA GLU A 278 11.68 29.14 2.43
C GLU A 278 13.07 28.54 2.10
N ASN A 279 13.80 29.17 1.14
CA ASN A 279 15.21 28.88 0.88
C ASN A 279 16.08 30.10 1.24
N PRO A 280 17.32 29.92 1.73
CA PRO A 280 18.25 31.01 2.04
C PRO A 280 18.92 31.57 0.77
N LEU A 281 18.15 31.99 -0.23
CA LEU A 281 18.64 32.46 -1.51
C LEU A 281 19.46 33.75 -1.36
N ILE A 282 20.62 33.82 -2.03
CA ILE A 282 21.46 35.01 -2.11
C ILE A 282 20.78 36.08 -2.96
N SER A 283 20.10 35.68 -4.02
CA SER A 283 19.31 36.57 -4.88
C SER A 283 17.95 35.94 -5.17
N LYS A 284 16.91 36.79 -5.14
CA LYS A 284 15.56 36.42 -5.58
C LYS A 284 15.30 36.81 -7.02
N GLN A 285 16.34 36.99 -7.83
CA GLN A 285 16.20 37.21 -9.27
C GLN A 285 15.90 35.90 -9.97
N CYS A 286 14.76 35.81 -10.64
CA CYS A 286 14.41 34.61 -11.38
C CYS A 286 15.32 34.41 -12.60
N PRO A 287 15.95 33.22 -12.76
CA PRO A 287 16.81 32.98 -13.92
C PRO A 287 16.05 32.65 -15.21
N LEU A 288 14.69 32.68 -15.15
CA LEU A 288 13.78 32.32 -16.23
C LEU A 288 12.89 33.50 -16.64
N LYS A 289 12.26 33.39 -17.80
CA LYS A 289 11.29 34.37 -18.29
C LYS A 289 9.96 33.67 -18.63
N PRO A 290 8.80 34.28 -18.31
CA PRO A 290 8.67 35.50 -17.51
C PRO A 290 9.04 35.27 -16.03
N GLU A 291 9.44 36.31 -15.31
CA GLU A 291 9.88 36.19 -13.91
C GLU A 291 8.80 35.65 -12.96
N SER A 292 7.53 35.80 -13.34
CA SER A 292 6.38 35.31 -12.61
C SER A 292 6.35 33.79 -12.44
N ILE A 293 7.18 33.03 -13.17
CA ILE A 293 7.37 31.58 -13.02
C ILE A 293 7.94 31.25 -11.62
N CYS A 294 8.87 32.07 -11.10
CA CYS A 294 9.50 31.89 -9.81
C CYS A 294 8.57 32.35 -8.68
N LYS A 295 8.29 31.45 -7.75
CA LYS A 295 7.54 31.71 -6.51
C LYS A 295 8.51 31.62 -5.33
N PHE A 296 8.89 32.78 -4.81
CA PHE A 296 9.85 32.93 -3.71
C PHE A 296 9.19 32.94 -2.34
#